data_4e2bdb45808c222caa6aa672355782c8
#
_entry.id   4e2bdb45808c222caa6aa672355782c8
#
_cell.length_a   1.000
_cell.length_b   1.000
_cell.length_c   1.000
_cell.angle_alpha   90.00
_cell.angle_beta   90.00
_cell.angle_gamma   90.00
#
_symmetry.space_group_name_H-M   'P 1'
#
loop_
_entity.id
_entity.type
_entity.pdbx_description
1 polymer ?
#
loop_
_entity_poly.entity_id
_entity_poly.type
_entity_poly.pdbx_seq_one_letter_code
_entity_poly.pdbx_strand_id
1 'polypeptide(L)'
;MIPVYIIMIIDQNITNEVIFFNFIFTLYGYLSFTHYNMPYMMPHMQSNTCYNRIMLKRTHQKIHHWYQTHGRVDLPWRNTDETYYIYLSEVMLQQTQVKTVLERYYIPFIERFPSLKALGEAPLDDVLKMWEGLGYYNRAKNLHKTASLVERLPDEIDALIELPGIGKNTAHAIAAFAFKQPVPVMEANVKRILCRLYKIESPKEKELWEHAYDLIDRQNPFDYNQAMMDIGATICLPKNPQCEICPLSDLCQGKEEPTLYPVKKKRVVPTKEENIVIHIYNDKLAMRQRGGKFLHGLWGFESIE
;
A
#
# COMPACT_ATOMS: atom_id res chain seq x y z
N MET A 1 -2.19 -54.30 26.62
CA MET A 1 -2.40 -53.84 25.24
C MET A 1 -3.79 -53.24 25.18
N ILE A 2 -3.88 -51.94 25.15
CA ILE A 2 -5.15 -51.22 25.05
C ILE A 2 -5.27 -50.85 23.53
N PRO A 3 -6.33 -51.24 22.84
CA PRO A 3 -6.51 -50.86 21.46
C PRO A 3 -6.84 -49.36 21.36
N VAL A 4 -5.97 -48.64 20.72
CA VAL A 4 -6.21 -47.22 20.38
C VAL A 4 -7.07 -47.19 19.11
N TYR A 5 -8.34 -46.83 19.25
CA TYR A 5 -9.21 -46.56 18.10
C TYR A 5 -8.90 -45.14 17.59
N ILE A 6 -8.36 -45.04 16.38
CA ILE A 6 -8.18 -43.78 15.69
C ILE A 6 -9.45 -43.51 14.89
N ILE A 7 -10.23 -42.52 15.30
CA ILE A 7 -11.33 -42.00 14.49
C ILE A 7 -10.73 -41.03 13.48
N MET A 8 -10.63 -41.44 12.21
CA MET A 8 -10.29 -40.55 11.14
C MET A 8 -11.55 -39.80 10.72
N ILE A 9 -11.60 -38.49 11.03
CA ILE A 9 -12.53 -37.58 10.37
C ILE A 9 -11.81 -37.11 9.10
N ILE A 10 -12.21 -37.67 7.96
CA ILE A 10 -11.68 -37.25 6.65
C ILE A 10 -12.52 -36.06 6.22
N ASP A 11 -11.98 -34.86 6.38
CA ASP A 11 -12.48 -33.69 5.66
C ASP A 11 -11.88 -33.73 4.26
N GLN A 12 -12.72 -33.91 3.24
CA GLN A 12 -12.31 -34.07 1.84
C GLN A 12 -11.63 -32.83 1.23
N ASN A 13 -11.51 -31.73 2.01
CA ASN A 13 -10.85 -30.50 1.61
C ASN A 13 -9.41 -30.32 2.14
N ILE A 14 -8.88 -31.31 2.86
CA ILE A 14 -7.51 -31.30 3.37
C ILE A 14 -6.61 -32.02 2.37
N THR A 15 -5.61 -31.33 1.84
CA THR A 15 -4.64 -31.90 0.90
C THR A 15 -3.87 -33.06 1.53
N ASN A 16 -3.51 -34.08 0.71
CA ASN A 16 -2.81 -35.30 1.12
C ASN A 16 -1.55 -35.10 1.97
N GLU A 17 -0.90 -33.92 1.87
CA GLU A 17 0.29 -33.57 2.63
C GLU A 17 0.04 -33.44 4.15
N VAL A 18 -1.13 -32.96 4.57
CA VAL A 18 -1.46 -32.79 5.98
C VAL A 18 -1.73 -34.15 6.64
N ILE A 19 -2.32 -35.10 5.91
CA ILE A 19 -2.57 -36.47 6.37
C ILE A 19 -1.25 -37.23 6.55
N PHE A 20 -0.30 -37.04 5.63
CA PHE A 20 1.00 -37.70 5.70
C PHE A 20 1.84 -37.20 6.91
N PHE A 21 1.75 -35.91 7.24
CA PHE A 21 2.45 -35.31 8.38
C PHE A 21 1.95 -35.82 9.72
N ASN A 22 0.63 -35.96 9.86
CA ASN A 22 0.00 -36.49 11.09
C ASN A 22 0.29 -38.02 11.25
N PHE A 23 0.38 -38.78 10.17
CA PHE A 23 0.70 -40.19 10.19
C PHE A 23 2.14 -40.49 10.67
N ILE A 24 3.11 -39.66 10.22
CA ILE A 24 4.50 -39.78 10.64
C ILE A 24 4.67 -39.40 12.13
N PHE A 25 3.94 -38.40 12.62
CA PHE A 25 4.02 -37.99 14.03
C PHE A 25 3.45 -39.04 15.00
N THR A 26 2.49 -39.84 14.57
CA THR A 26 1.86 -40.89 15.39
C THR A 26 2.66 -42.20 15.39
N LEU A 27 3.42 -42.49 14.32
CA LEU A 27 4.17 -43.75 14.19
C LEU A 27 5.63 -43.67 14.68
N TYR A 28 6.25 -42.51 14.65
CA TYR A 28 7.66 -42.33 15.03
C TYR A 28 7.80 -41.25 16.14
N GLY A 29 7.45 -41.63 17.35
CA GLY A 29 7.56 -40.77 18.53
C GLY A 29 8.97 -40.39 18.96
N TYR A 30 9.98 -40.60 18.16
CA TYR A 30 11.36 -40.17 18.38
C TYR A 30 12.13 -40.20 17.05
N LEU A 31 12.14 -39.12 16.30
CA LEU A 31 13.18 -38.87 15.31
C LEU A 31 13.50 -37.38 15.26
N SER A 32 14.76 -37.11 15.50
CA SER A 32 15.38 -35.80 15.46
C SER A 32 15.09 -35.06 14.17
N PHE A 33 14.62 -33.83 14.31
CA PHE A 33 14.44 -32.91 13.19
C PHE A 33 15.78 -32.60 12.51
N THR A 34 16.00 -33.13 11.34
CA THR A 34 17.00 -32.58 10.41
C THR A 34 16.37 -31.40 9.67
N HIS A 35 17.05 -30.27 9.75
CA HIS A 35 16.64 -29.00 9.17
C HIS A 35 16.34 -29.11 7.67
N TYR A 36 15.06 -29.02 7.31
CA TYR A 36 14.67 -28.53 5.99
C TYR A 36 14.56 -27.00 6.09
N ASN A 37 15.50 -26.31 5.45
CA ASN A 37 15.42 -24.87 5.26
C ASN A 37 14.18 -24.53 4.42
N MET A 38 13.07 -24.22 5.07
CA MET A 38 12.02 -23.40 4.45
C MET A 38 12.38 -21.94 4.75
N PRO A 39 12.78 -21.16 3.76
CA PRO A 39 12.91 -19.73 3.94
C PRO A 39 11.49 -19.15 4.11
N TYR A 40 11.31 -18.35 5.16
CA TYR A 40 10.10 -17.60 5.53
C TYR A 40 9.04 -18.36 6.33
N MET A 41 9.39 -18.82 7.53
CA MET A 41 8.40 -19.09 8.59
C MET A 41 8.51 -18.03 9.69
N MET A 42 7.34 -17.49 10.09
CA MET A 42 7.23 -16.50 11.18
C MET A 42 7.86 -16.99 12.47
N PRO A 43 8.75 -16.22 13.14
CA PRO A 43 9.33 -16.59 14.42
C PRO A 43 8.32 -16.74 15.57
N HIS A 44 7.12 -16.17 15.44
CA HIS A 44 6.10 -16.15 16.49
C HIS A 44 4.90 -17.11 16.27
N MET A 45 4.85 -17.84 15.17
CA MET A 45 3.75 -18.77 14.83
C MET A 45 4.11 -20.27 15.00
N GLN A 46 5.22 -20.59 15.65
CA GLN A 46 5.76 -21.97 15.64
C GLN A 46 4.98 -23.02 16.42
N SER A 47 3.96 -22.67 17.19
CA SER A 47 3.27 -23.66 18.04
C SER A 47 1.88 -24.14 17.59
N ASN A 48 1.29 -23.58 16.48
CA ASN A 48 -0.03 -24.05 16.00
C ASN A 48 -0.26 -23.73 14.51
N THR A 49 0.52 -24.30 13.62
CA THR A 49 0.46 -24.01 12.16
C THR A 49 -0.94 -24.25 11.54
N CYS A 50 -1.66 -25.27 11.96
CA CYS A 50 -3.01 -25.57 11.44
C CYS A 50 -4.04 -24.55 11.94
N TYR A 51 -4.06 -24.23 13.22
CA TYR A 51 -4.96 -23.23 13.80
C TYR A 51 -4.76 -21.86 13.17
N ASN A 52 -3.51 -21.43 13.02
CA ASN A 52 -3.18 -20.14 12.43
C ASN A 52 -3.59 -20.05 10.95
N ARG A 53 -3.44 -21.12 10.18
CA ARG A 53 -3.92 -21.19 8.78
C ARG A 53 -5.46 -21.08 8.71
N ILE A 54 -6.17 -21.76 9.59
CA ILE A 54 -7.64 -21.69 9.65
C ILE A 54 -8.08 -20.26 10.00
N MET A 55 -7.47 -19.66 11.01
CA MET A 55 -7.78 -18.28 11.43
C MET A 55 -7.48 -17.28 10.31
N LEU A 56 -6.34 -17.40 9.64
CA LEU A 56 -5.98 -16.54 8.51
C LEU A 56 -6.99 -16.68 7.36
N LYS A 57 -7.34 -17.91 6.98
CA LYS A 57 -8.36 -18.15 5.93
C LYS A 57 -9.72 -17.53 6.29
N ARG A 58 -10.16 -17.70 7.54
CA ARG A 58 -11.40 -17.06 8.02
C ARG A 58 -11.32 -15.54 7.97
N THR A 59 -10.17 -14.98 8.30
CA THR A 59 -9.95 -13.54 8.25
C THR A 59 -9.97 -13.03 6.81
N HIS A 60 -9.33 -13.73 5.87
CA HIS A 60 -9.41 -13.38 4.44
C HIS A 60 -10.87 -13.39 3.95
N GLN A 61 -11.67 -14.40 4.33
CA GLN A 61 -13.10 -14.43 4.00
C GLN A 61 -13.88 -13.23 4.58
N LYS A 62 -13.59 -12.83 5.84
CA LYS A 62 -14.21 -11.65 6.46
C LYS A 62 -13.79 -10.35 5.76
N ILE A 63 -12.50 -10.20 5.43
CA ILE A 63 -11.97 -9.05 4.70
C ILE A 63 -12.65 -8.94 3.33
N HIS A 64 -12.72 -10.05 2.59
CA HIS A 64 -13.31 -10.08 1.26
C HIS A 64 -14.81 -9.76 1.30
N HIS A 65 -15.57 -10.39 2.20
CA HIS A 65 -16.99 -10.08 2.40
C HIS A 65 -17.21 -8.61 2.77
N TRP A 66 -16.40 -8.08 3.70
CA TRP A 66 -16.47 -6.67 4.09
C TRP A 66 -16.18 -5.75 2.89
N TYR A 67 -15.16 -6.08 2.10
CA TYR A 67 -14.81 -5.28 0.93
C TYR A 67 -15.93 -5.23 -0.12
N GLN A 68 -16.56 -6.37 -0.39
CA GLN A 68 -17.70 -6.43 -1.32
C GLN A 68 -18.90 -5.61 -0.88
N THR A 69 -19.11 -5.45 0.43
CA THR A 69 -20.29 -4.77 0.99
C THR A 69 -20.03 -3.32 1.39
N HIS A 70 -18.80 -2.96 1.72
CA HIS A 70 -18.43 -1.65 2.27
C HIS A 70 -17.22 -1.00 1.58
N GLY A 71 -16.56 -1.70 0.67
CA GLY A 71 -15.42 -1.18 -0.04
C GLY A 71 -15.81 -0.08 -1.02
N ARG A 72 -14.87 0.81 -1.32
CA ARG A 72 -15.04 1.90 -2.31
C ARG A 72 -14.87 1.37 -3.73
N VAL A 73 -15.68 0.37 -4.11
CA VAL A 73 -15.54 -0.37 -5.37
C VAL A 73 -15.78 0.49 -6.62
N ASP A 74 -16.53 1.60 -6.49
CA ASP A 74 -16.91 2.46 -7.63
C ASP A 74 -15.82 3.46 -8.07
N LEU A 75 -14.63 3.41 -7.45
CA LEU A 75 -13.53 4.30 -7.85
C LEU A 75 -13.04 3.95 -9.27
N PRO A 76 -12.93 4.91 -10.20
CA PRO A 76 -12.66 4.63 -11.61
C PRO A 76 -11.34 3.87 -11.82
N TRP A 77 -10.30 4.15 -11.03
CA TRP A 77 -9.02 3.44 -11.09
C TRP A 77 -9.03 2.01 -10.52
N ARG A 78 -10.15 1.57 -9.90
CA ARG A 78 -10.39 0.20 -9.47
C ARG A 78 -11.17 -0.62 -10.50
N ASN A 79 -11.80 0.08 -11.47
CA ASN A 79 -12.64 -0.51 -12.51
C ASN A 79 -12.00 -0.37 -13.91
N THR A 80 -10.67 -0.48 -13.97
CA THR A 80 -9.91 -0.43 -15.22
C THR A 80 -8.75 -1.41 -15.16
N ASP A 81 -8.38 -1.96 -16.30
CA ASP A 81 -7.16 -2.76 -16.48
C ASP A 81 -6.05 -1.96 -17.17
N GLU A 82 -6.28 -0.68 -17.48
CA GLU A 82 -5.27 0.19 -18.07
C GLU A 82 -4.18 0.55 -17.05
N THR A 83 -2.99 0.00 -17.25
CA THR A 83 -1.85 0.16 -16.32
C THR A 83 -1.48 1.61 -16.09
N TYR A 84 -1.57 2.44 -17.13
CA TYR A 84 -1.31 3.88 -17.03
C TYR A 84 -2.32 4.59 -16.12
N TYR A 85 -3.60 4.25 -16.22
CA TYR A 85 -4.66 4.87 -15.40
C TYR A 85 -4.51 4.51 -13.92
N ILE A 86 -4.14 3.26 -13.65
CA ILE A 86 -3.83 2.80 -12.29
C ILE A 86 -2.60 3.53 -11.75
N TYR A 87 -1.51 3.57 -12.50
CA TYR A 87 -0.29 4.29 -12.12
C TYR A 87 -0.55 5.78 -11.86
N LEU A 88 -1.31 6.45 -12.73
CA LEU A 88 -1.70 7.85 -12.55
C LEU A 88 -2.42 8.05 -11.21
N SER A 89 -3.40 7.20 -10.88
CA SER A 89 -4.11 7.29 -9.62
C SER A 89 -3.20 7.12 -8.42
N GLU A 90 -2.29 6.14 -8.45
CA GLU A 90 -1.32 5.90 -7.37
C GLU A 90 -0.43 7.12 -7.13
N VAL A 91 0.00 7.81 -8.20
CA VAL A 91 0.79 9.04 -8.07
C VAL A 91 -0.06 10.20 -7.57
N MET A 92 -1.28 10.39 -8.08
CA MET A 92 -2.17 11.47 -7.64
C MET A 92 -2.60 11.35 -6.18
N LEU A 93 -2.80 10.12 -5.70
CA LEU A 93 -3.27 9.83 -4.34
C LEU A 93 -2.17 9.94 -3.28
N GLN A 94 -0.89 10.05 -3.66
CA GLN A 94 0.18 10.30 -2.69
C GLN A 94 -0.07 11.60 -1.94
N GLN A 95 -0.37 11.51 -0.63
CA GLN A 95 -0.66 12.66 0.27
C GLN A 95 -1.83 13.56 -0.20
N THR A 96 -2.72 13.04 -1.05
CA THR A 96 -3.91 13.76 -1.52
C THR A 96 -5.17 12.95 -1.21
N GLN A 97 -6.24 13.64 -0.87
CA GLN A 97 -7.52 13.00 -0.56
C GLN A 97 -8.18 12.43 -1.82
N VAL A 98 -8.76 11.23 -1.72
CA VAL A 98 -9.49 10.55 -2.79
C VAL A 98 -10.55 11.46 -3.42
N LYS A 99 -11.34 12.17 -2.60
CA LYS A 99 -12.38 13.09 -3.08
C LYS A 99 -11.82 14.16 -4.01
N THR A 100 -10.71 14.80 -3.63
CA THR A 100 -10.06 15.84 -4.44
C THR A 100 -9.59 15.30 -5.79
N VAL A 101 -8.94 14.13 -5.79
CA VAL A 101 -8.45 13.50 -7.03
C VAL A 101 -9.60 13.12 -7.94
N LEU A 102 -10.64 12.48 -7.39
CA LEU A 102 -11.81 12.01 -8.13
C LEU A 102 -12.60 13.15 -8.77
N GLU A 103 -12.89 14.21 -8.01
CA GLU A 103 -13.78 15.28 -8.44
C GLU A 103 -13.12 16.27 -9.42
N ARG A 104 -11.76 16.41 -9.38
CA ARG A 104 -11.12 17.56 -10.03
C ARG A 104 -9.99 17.21 -10.99
N TYR A 105 -9.31 16.08 -10.81
CA TYR A 105 -8.05 15.86 -11.49
C TYR A 105 -7.99 14.62 -12.38
N TYR A 106 -8.48 13.48 -11.88
CA TYR A 106 -8.25 12.19 -12.53
C TYR A 106 -8.83 12.12 -13.94
N ILE A 107 -10.12 12.40 -14.09
CA ILE A 107 -10.80 12.33 -15.41
C ILE A 107 -10.27 13.41 -16.38
N PRO A 108 -10.21 14.71 -16.00
CA PRO A 108 -9.66 15.73 -16.92
C PRO A 108 -8.22 15.45 -17.35
N PHE A 109 -7.41 14.85 -16.48
CA PHE A 109 -6.03 14.52 -16.82
C PHE A 109 -5.96 13.39 -17.86
N ILE A 110 -6.78 12.33 -17.71
CA ILE A 110 -6.88 11.24 -18.68
C ILE A 110 -7.43 11.73 -20.02
N GLU A 111 -8.44 12.60 -20.03
CA GLU A 111 -8.97 13.20 -21.25
C GLU A 111 -7.91 14.00 -22.01
N ARG A 112 -7.06 14.72 -21.30
CA ARG A 112 -5.97 15.50 -21.90
C ARG A 112 -4.77 14.64 -22.33
N PHE A 113 -4.44 13.60 -21.54
CA PHE A 113 -3.32 12.68 -21.76
C PHE A 113 -3.81 11.23 -21.66
N PRO A 114 -4.41 10.69 -22.74
CA PRO A 114 -5.14 9.42 -22.69
C PRO A 114 -4.23 8.18 -22.61
N SER A 115 -2.91 8.35 -22.76
CA SER A 115 -1.95 7.26 -22.68
C SER A 115 -0.62 7.72 -22.08
N LEU A 116 0.18 6.77 -21.63
CA LEU A 116 1.53 7.05 -21.15
C LEU A 116 2.38 7.75 -22.23
N LYS A 117 2.24 7.32 -23.48
CA LYS A 117 2.90 7.94 -24.63
C LYS A 117 2.47 9.40 -24.82
N ALA A 118 1.15 9.66 -24.84
CA ALA A 118 0.62 11.02 -24.97
C ALA A 118 1.11 11.95 -23.86
N LEU A 119 1.22 11.41 -22.63
CA LEU A 119 1.80 12.16 -21.50
C LEU A 119 3.29 12.44 -21.70
N GLY A 120 4.07 11.46 -22.15
CA GLY A 120 5.52 11.57 -22.32
C GLY A 120 5.92 12.51 -23.47
N GLU A 121 5.07 12.64 -24.50
CA GLU A 121 5.27 13.54 -25.65
C GLU A 121 4.77 14.97 -25.39
N ALA A 122 3.97 15.18 -24.33
CA ALA A 122 3.43 16.50 -24.00
C ALA A 122 4.50 17.45 -23.45
N PRO A 123 4.39 18.77 -23.68
CA PRO A 123 5.20 19.75 -22.97
C PRO A 123 5.01 19.65 -21.45
N LEU A 124 6.10 19.68 -20.69
CA LEU A 124 6.03 19.60 -19.22
C LEU A 124 5.13 20.70 -18.62
N ASP A 125 5.13 21.88 -19.19
CA ASP A 125 4.31 23.01 -18.71
C ASP A 125 2.81 22.71 -18.84
N ASP A 126 2.36 22.00 -19.88
CA ASP A 126 0.98 21.55 -20.02
C ASP A 126 0.61 20.55 -18.91
N VAL A 127 1.50 19.62 -18.60
CA VAL A 127 1.31 18.64 -17.51
C VAL A 127 1.24 19.35 -16.16
N LEU A 128 2.12 20.31 -15.90
CA LEU A 128 2.12 21.09 -14.65
C LEU A 128 0.86 21.95 -14.51
N LYS A 129 0.35 22.49 -15.63
CA LYS A 129 -0.90 23.24 -15.65
C LYS A 129 -2.10 22.37 -15.28
N MET A 130 -2.19 21.15 -15.82
CA MET A 130 -3.22 20.19 -15.45
C MET A 130 -3.11 19.70 -14.00
N TRP A 131 -1.93 19.83 -13.38
CA TRP A 131 -1.64 19.46 -12.00
C TRP A 131 -1.83 20.60 -11.00
N GLU A 132 -2.14 21.81 -11.49
CA GLU A 132 -2.24 23.03 -10.67
C GLU A 132 -3.25 22.85 -9.53
N GLY A 133 -2.83 23.18 -8.30
CA GLY A 133 -3.64 23.03 -7.09
C GLY A 133 -3.59 21.65 -6.42
N LEU A 134 -3.10 20.60 -7.09
CA LEU A 134 -2.94 19.27 -6.47
C LEU A 134 -1.74 19.21 -5.49
N GLY A 135 -0.76 20.10 -5.69
CA GLY A 135 0.44 20.18 -4.87
C GLY A 135 1.49 19.10 -5.18
N TYR A 136 2.63 19.18 -4.47
CA TYR A 136 3.73 18.22 -4.63
C TYR A 136 4.14 18.02 -6.11
N TYR A 137 4.42 19.09 -6.83
CA TYR A 137 4.68 19.13 -8.26
C TYR A 137 5.79 18.19 -8.74
N ASN A 138 6.69 17.75 -7.87
CA ASN A 138 7.68 16.72 -8.20
C ASN A 138 7.03 15.39 -8.61
N ARG A 139 5.80 15.11 -8.15
CA ARG A 139 5.06 13.93 -8.60
C ARG A 139 4.71 14.02 -10.08
N ALA A 140 4.18 15.17 -10.51
CA ALA A 140 3.88 15.43 -11.93
C ALA A 140 5.13 15.40 -12.82
N LYS A 141 6.23 15.99 -12.35
CA LYS A 141 7.51 15.96 -13.06
C LYS A 141 8.04 14.54 -13.22
N ASN A 142 8.00 13.75 -12.15
CA ASN A 142 8.45 12.36 -12.19
C ASN A 142 7.52 11.48 -13.06
N LEU A 143 6.20 11.68 -12.96
CA LEU A 143 5.20 11.01 -13.79
C LEU A 143 5.47 11.27 -15.28
N HIS A 144 5.66 12.53 -15.67
CA HIS A 144 6.00 12.93 -17.02
C HIS A 144 7.36 12.34 -17.47
N LYS A 145 8.38 12.40 -16.62
CA LYS A 145 9.70 11.83 -16.91
C LYS A 145 9.62 10.32 -17.10
N THR A 146 8.88 9.60 -16.28
CA THR A 146 8.63 8.17 -16.48
C THR A 146 7.95 7.91 -17.82
N ALA A 147 6.92 8.67 -18.15
CA ALA A 147 6.20 8.55 -19.41
C ALA A 147 7.08 8.82 -20.65
N SER A 148 8.11 9.69 -20.50
CA SER A 148 9.09 9.94 -21.57
C SER A 148 10.15 8.85 -21.71
N LEU A 149 10.34 7.99 -20.69
CA LEU A 149 11.36 6.94 -20.69
C LEU A 149 10.85 5.58 -21.17
N VAL A 150 9.56 5.30 -20.99
CA VAL A 150 9.00 3.98 -21.29
C VAL A 150 7.67 4.10 -22.03
N GLU A 151 7.45 3.26 -23.04
CA GLU A 151 6.17 3.20 -23.76
C GLU A 151 5.08 2.52 -22.93
N ARG A 152 5.48 1.61 -22.05
CA ARG A 152 4.62 0.89 -21.09
C ARG A 152 5.40 0.61 -19.81
N LEU A 153 4.69 0.53 -18.70
CA LEU A 153 5.30 0.18 -17.42
C LEU A 153 5.77 -1.29 -17.42
N PRO A 154 6.96 -1.57 -16.86
CA PRO A 154 7.37 -2.94 -16.61
C PRO A 154 6.51 -3.56 -15.51
N ASP A 155 6.39 -4.88 -15.50
CA ASP A 155 5.65 -5.62 -14.47
C ASP A 155 6.55 -6.08 -13.30
N GLU A 156 7.86 -6.13 -13.48
CA GLU A 156 8.80 -6.46 -12.42
C GLU A 156 8.97 -5.30 -11.44
N ILE A 157 8.87 -5.60 -10.13
CA ILE A 157 8.97 -4.60 -9.06
C ILE A 157 10.31 -3.85 -9.09
N ASP A 158 11.41 -4.56 -9.31
CA ASP A 158 12.74 -3.95 -9.34
C ASP A 158 12.89 -2.98 -10.53
N ALA A 159 12.35 -3.35 -11.70
CA ALA A 159 12.32 -2.46 -12.85
C ALA A 159 11.42 -1.24 -12.64
N LEU A 160 10.30 -1.39 -11.93
CA LEU A 160 9.45 -0.27 -11.54
C LEU A 160 10.19 0.71 -10.61
N ILE A 161 10.98 0.20 -9.66
CA ILE A 161 11.72 1.04 -8.69
C ILE A 161 12.79 1.91 -9.38
N GLU A 162 13.34 1.48 -10.51
CA GLU A 162 14.30 2.26 -11.29
C GLU A 162 13.67 3.48 -11.98
N LEU A 163 12.33 3.52 -12.10
CA LEU A 163 11.63 4.62 -12.75
C LEU A 163 11.50 5.86 -11.83
N PRO A 164 11.58 7.08 -12.38
CA PRO A 164 11.52 8.32 -11.62
C PRO A 164 10.27 8.42 -10.71
N GLY A 165 10.48 8.61 -9.42
CA GLY A 165 9.40 8.83 -8.44
C GLY A 165 8.64 7.57 -8.04
N ILE A 166 9.04 6.41 -8.50
CA ILE A 166 8.48 5.12 -8.10
C ILE A 166 9.37 4.50 -7.02
N GLY A 167 8.97 4.65 -5.76
CA GLY A 167 9.60 3.96 -4.64
C GLY A 167 8.99 2.59 -4.40
N LYS A 168 9.58 1.82 -3.46
CA LYS A 168 9.14 0.45 -3.13
C LYS A 168 7.63 0.33 -2.92
N ASN A 169 7.00 1.25 -2.17
CA ASN A 169 5.56 1.20 -1.91
C ASN A 169 4.74 1.38 -3.19
N THR A 170 5.10 2.36 -4.03
CA THR A 170 4.41 2.63 -5.29
C THR A 170 4.61 1.49 -6.29
N ALA A 171 5.82 0.91 -6.36
CA ALA A 171 6.10 -0.25 -7.20
C ALA A 171 5.22 -1.45 -6.82
N HIS A 172 5.08 -1.75 -5.51
CA HIS A 172 4.20 -2.82 -5.03
C HIS A 172 2.73 -2.53 -5.32
N ALA A 173 2.28 -1.27 -5.21
CA ALA A 173 0.91 -0.89 -5.54
C ALA A 173 0.63 -1.09 -7.04
N ILE A 174 1.55 -0.65 -7.92
CA ILE A 174 1.45 -0.88 -9.36
C ILE A 174 1.44 -2.39 -9.67
N ALA A 175 2.37 -3.16 -9.10
CA ALA A 175 2.44 -4.60 -9.29
C ALA A 175 1.15 -5.32 -8.84
N ALA A 176 0.60 -4.93 -7.69
CA ALA A 176 -0.63 -5.53 -7.16
C ALA A 176 -1.87 -5.13 -7.96
N PHE A 177 -2.01 -3.84 -8.33
CA PHE A 177 -3.24 -3.33 -8.92
C PHE A 177 -3.25 -3.41 -10.45
N ALA A 178 -2.16 -3.07 -11.12
CA ALA A 178 -2.09 -3.10 -12.57
C ALA A 178 -1.71 -4.48 -13.13
N PHE A 179 -0.82 -5.20 -12.43
CA PHE A 179 -0.32 -6.50 -12.90
C PHE A 179 -0.87 -7.69 -12.10
N LYS A 180 -1.78 -7.46 -11.14
CA LYS A 180 -2.47 -8.50 -10.33
C LYS A 180 -1.49 -9.44 -9.59
N GLN A 181 -0.29 -8.94 -9.28
CA GLN A 181 0.72 -9.74 -8.58
C GLN A 181 0.33 -9.96 -7.11
N PRO A 182 0.62 -11.14 -6.54
CA PRO A 182 0.30 -11.47 -5.16
C PRO A 182 1.31 -10.87 -4.17
N VAL A 183 1.43 -9.54 -4.19
CA VAL A 183 2.31 -8.76 -3.33
C VAL A 183 1.53 -7.78 -2.46
N PRO A 184 1.96 -7.53 -1.22
CA PRO A 184 1.27 -6.60 -0.34
C PRO A 184 1.56 -5.15 -0.71
N VAL A 185 0.58 -4.28 -0.50
CA VAL A 185 0.72 -2.82 -0.59
C VAL A 185 0.95 -2.25 0.81
N MET A 186 1.98 -1.42 0.98
CA MET A 186 2.44 -0.92 2.27
C MET A 186 2.29 0.60 2.40
N GLU A 187 1.07 1.08 2.48
CA GLU A 187 0.79 2.49 2.73
C GLU A 187 0.65 2.83 4.22
N ALA A 188 0.54 4.12 4.54
CA ALA A 188 0.43 4.60 5.92
C ALA A 188 -0.74 3.96 6.69
N ASN A 189 -1.87 3.72 6.01
CA ASN A 189 -3.03 3.04 6.59
C ASN A 189 -2.73 1.58 6.91
N VAL A 190 -2.10 0.87 5.99
CA VAL A 190 -1.72 -0.54 6.16
C VAL A 190 -0.64 -0.67 7.24
N LYS A 191 0.38 0.21 7.25
CA LYS A 191 1.38 0.27 8.33
C LYS A 191 0.73 0.40 9.71
N ARG A 192 -0.26 1.27 9.85
CA ARG A 192 -1.02 1.44 11.10
C ARG A 192 -1.80 0.19 11.48
N ILE A 193 -2.46 -0.46 10.52
CA ILE A 193 -3.17 -1.72 10.75
C ILE A 193 -2.20 -2.78 11.27
N LEU A 194 -1.07 -2.99 10.60
CA LEU A 194 -0.06 -3.97 11.01
C LEU A 194 0.48 -3.68 12.41
N CYS A 195 0.80 -2.40 12.70
CA CYS A 195 1.25 -2.03 14.05
C CYS A 195 0.23 -2.40 15.12
N ARG A 196 -1.06 -2.25 14.86
CA ARG A 196 -2.14 -2.62 15.78
C ARG A 196 -2.38 -4.12 15.84
N LEU A 197 -2.35 -4.81 14.71
CA LEU A 197 -2.49 -6.26 14.65
C LEU A 197 -1.45 -6.98 15.53
N TYR A 198 -0.21 -6.50 15.50
CA TYR A 198 0.94 -7.14 16.15
C TYR A 198 1.50 -6.38 17.36
N LYS A 199 0.79 -5.35 17.86
CA LYS A 199 1.24 -4.50 18.99
C LYS A 199 2.62 -3.88 18.80
N ILE A 200 2.94 -3.42 17.59
CA ILE A 200 4.25 -2.85 17.27
C ILE A 200 4.26 -1.35 17.64
N GLU A 201 5.03 -0.98 18.66
CA GLU A 201 5.15 0.41 19.12
C GLU A 201 6.08 1.24 18.21
N SER A 202 7.22 0.67 17.85
CA SER A 202 8.28 1.34 17.07
C SER A 202 8.62 0.50 15.84
N PRO A 203 7.82 0.59 14.78
CA PRO A 203 7.93 -0.31 13.64
C PRO A 203 9.25 -0.10 12.88
N LYS A 204 9.93 -1.21 12.56
CA LYS A 204 10.99 -1.27 11.57
C LYS A 204 10.37 -1.62 10.22
N GLU A 205 10.85 -0.99 9.15
CA GLU A 205 10.26 -1.18 7.83
C GLU A 205 10.32 -2.65 7.37
N LYS A 206 11.46 -3.32 7.60
CA LYS A 206 11.65 -4.73 7.28
C LYS A 206 10.61 -5.62 7.97
N GLU A 207 10.40 -5.45 9.26
CA GLU A 207 9.42 -6.19 10.07
C GLU A 207 8.00 -6.01 9.55
N LEU A 208 7.61 -4.78 9.18
CA LEU A 208 6.29 -4.53 8.61
C LEU A 208 6.10 -5.22 7.26
N TRP A 209 7.12 -5.26 6.41
CA TRP A 209 7.05 -5.98 5.13
C TRP A 209 6.92 -7.49 5.35
N GLU A 210 7.64 -8.07 6.31
CA GLU A 210 7.52 -9.48 6.67
C GLU A 210 6.07 -9.80 7.08
N HIS A 211 5.50 -9.05 8.01
CA HIS A 211 4.10 -9.22 8.42
C HIS A 211 3.10 -9.02 7.27
N ALA A 212 3.35 -8.08 6.37
CA ALA A 212 2.48 -7.86 5.22
C ALA A 212 2.49 -9.05 4.24
N TYR A 213 3.67 -9.62 3.97
CA TYR A 213 3.81 -10.81 3.13
C TYR A 213 3.20 -12.07 3.74
N ASP A 214 3.19 -12.16 5.08
CA ASP A 214 2.58 -13.27 5.80
C ASP A 214 1.05 -13.17 5.83
N LEU A 215 0.53 -11.94 5.84
CA LEU A 215 -0.91 -11.68 5.98
C LEU A 215 -1.65 -11.64 4.64
N ILE A 216 -0.97 -11.44 3.51
CA ILE A 216 -1.62 -11.25 2.20
C ILE A 216 -2.45 -12.46 1.77
N ASP A 217 -3.66 -12.22 1.25
CA ASP A 217 -4.41 -13.23 0.50
C ASP A 217 -3.84 -13.38 -0.92
N ARG A 218 -3.06 -14.42 -1.12
CA ARG A 218 -2.42 -14.71 -2.42
C ARG A 218 -3.41 -15.21 -3.48
N GLN A 219 -4.63 -15.60 -3.09
CA GLN A 219 -5.68 -16.04 -4.01
C GLN A 219 -6.46 -14.84 -4.57
N ASN A 220 -6.64 -13.79 -3.74
CA ASN A 220 -7.36 -12.58 -4.11
C ASN A 220 -6.56 -11.32 -3.74
N PRO A 221 -5.33 -11.15 -4.29
CA PRO A 221 -4.42 -10.10 -3.83
C PRO A 221 -4.93 -8.68 -4.11
N PHE A 222 -5.65 -8.49 -5.22
CA PHE A 222 -6.23 -7.20 -5.59
C PHE A 222 -7.26 -6.74 -4.54
N ASP A 223 -8.31 -7.53 -4.32
CA ASP A 223 -9.38 -7.21 -3.38
C ASP A 223 -8.86 -7.08 -1.95
N TYR A 224 -7.94 -7.97 -1.56
CA TYR A 224 -7.30 -7.92 -0.25
C TYR A 224 -6.57 -6.57 -0.02
N ASN A 225 -5.72 -6.15 -0.94
CA ASN A 225 -4.98 -4.90 -0.80
C ASN A 225 -5.91 -3.68 -0.79
N GLN A 226 -6.91 -3.64 -1.67
CA GLN A 226 -7.93 -2.59 -1.68
C GLN A 226 -8.72 -2.55 -0.38
N ALA A 227 -9.12 -3.72 0.13
CA ALA A 227 -9.81 -3.85 1.42
C ALA A 227 -8.96 -3.31 2.58
N MET A 228 -7.68 -3.67 2.65
CA MET A 228 -6.77 -3.20 3.70
C MET A 228 -6.61 -1.68 3.68
N MET A 229 -6.53 -1.08 2.51
CA MET A 229 -6.51 0.39 2.36
C MET A 229 -7.81 1.02 2.84
N ASP A 230 -8.96 0.43 2.50
CA ASP A 230 -10.28 0.93 2.88
C ASP A 230 -10.56 0.75 4.37
N ILE A 231 -10.25 -0.40 4.95
CA ILE A 231 -10.32 -0.64 6.40
C ILE A 231 -9.48 0.41 7.15
N GLY A 232 -8.28 0.71 6.66
CA GLY A 232 -7.44 1.75 7.24
C GLY A 232 -8.05 3.15 7.11
N ALA A 233 -8.74 3.44 6.03
CA ALA A 233 -9.33 4.75 5.79
C ALA A 233 -10.67 4.97 6.54
N THR A 234 -11.43 3.91 6.84
CA THR A 234 -12.81 4.00 7.35
C THR A 234 -13.02 3.37 8.73
N ILE A 235 -12.33 2.28 9.05
CA ILE A 235 -12.50 1.50 10.29
C ILE A 235 -11.33 1.73 11.25
N CYS A 236 -10.11 1.38 10.82
CA CYS A 236 -8.91 1.44 11.66
C CYS A 236 -8.35 2.86 11.69
N LEU A 237 -9.15 3.84 12.08
CA LEU A 237 -8.79 5.27 12.06
C LEU A 237 -7.65 5.60 13.04
N PRO A 238 -6.85 6.68 12.77
CA PRO A 238 -5.80 7.12 13.69
C PRO A 238 -6.31 7.49 15.10
N LYS A 239 -7.51 8.10 15.13
CA LYS A 239 -8.27 8.42 16.35
C LYS A 239 -9.61 7.69 16.25
N ASN A 240 -10.14 7.24 17.36
CA ASN A 240 -11.45 6.56 17.46
C ASN A 240 -11.65 5.44 16.43
N PRO A 241 -10.78 4.41 16.38
CA PRO A 241 -10.98 3.27 15.50
C PRO A 241 -12.22 2.47 15.91
N GLN A 242 -12.92 1.90 14.92
CA GLN A 242 -14.15 1.15 15.11
C GLN A 242 -13.84 -0.35 15.20
N CYS A 243 -13.21 -0.77 16.31
CA CYS A 243 -12.69 -2.15 16.48
C CYS A 243 -13.78 -3.22 16.52
N GLU A 244 -14.98 -2.88 16.97
CA GLU A 244 -16.11 -3.82 17.12
C GLU A 244 -16.61 -4.36 15.78
N ILE A 245 -16.62 -3.50 14.74
CA ILE A 245 -17.05 -3.88 13.38
C ILE A 245 -15.88 -4.23 12.45
N CYS A 246 -14.66 -4.26 12.97
CA CYS A 246 -13.46 -4.48 12.17
C CYS A 246 -13.35 -5.96 11.74
N PRO A 247 -13.22 -6.25 10.44
CA PRO A 247 -13.07 -7.64 9.97
C PRO A 247 -11.77 -8.31 10.44
N LEU A 248 -10.82 -7.53 10.94
CA LEU A 248 -9.54 -8.00 11.48
C LEU A 248 -9.57 -8.20 13.00
N SER A 249 -10.70 -7.96 13.68
CA SER A 249 -10.79 -7.93 15.15
C SER A 249 -10.32 -9.23 15.81
N ASP A 250 -10.57 -10.39 15.19
CA ASP A 250 -10.21 -11.70 15.74
C ASP A 250 -8.67 -11.92 15.77
N LEU A 251 -7.93 -11.29 14.85
CA LEU A 251 -6.47 -11.36 14.80
C LEU A 251 -5.80 -10.18 15.53
N CYS A 252 -6.56 -9.11 15.82
CA CYS A 252 -5.96 -7.86 16.28
C CYS A 252 -5.57 -7.95 17.76
N GLN A 253 -4.28 -8.06 18.02
CA GLN A 253 -3.74 -8.08 19.39
C GLN A 253 -3.89 -6.72 20.09
N GLY A 254 -3.85 -5.61 19.36
CA GLY A 254 -3.94 -4.24 19.89
C GLY A 254 -5.35 -3.68 19.97
N LYS A 255 -6.41 -4.48 19.82
CA LYS A 255 -7.80 -4.00 19.75
C LYS A 255 -8.31 -3.29 21.02
N GLU A 256 -7.80 -3.66 22.19
CA GLU A 256 -8.20 -3.05 23.45
C GLU A 256 -7.65 -1.64 23.62
N GLU A 257 -6.42 -1.39 23.13
CA GLU A 257 -5.74 -0.10 23.21
C GLU A 257 -5.14 0.32 21.85
N PRO A 258 -5.94 0.42 20.79
CA PRO A 258 -5.44 0.56 19.42
C PRO A 258 -4.69 1.86 19.17
N THR A 259 -4.92 2.89 19.97
CA THR A 259 -4.28 4.22 19.83
C THR A 259 -2.83 4.25 20.33
N LEU A 260 -2.40 3.23 21.08
CA LEU A 260 -1.00 3.06 21.49
C LEU A 260 -0.09 2.63 20.33
N TYR A 261 -0.64 2.06 19.26
CA TYR A 261 0.15 1.48 18.17
C TYR A 261 -0.09 2.17 16.82
N PRO A 262 1.00 2.61 16.13
CA PRO A 262 2.35 2.83 16.66
C PRO A 262 2.43 4.06 17.57
N VAL A 263 3.46 4.11 18.41
CA VAL A 263 3.75 5.30 19.22
C VAL A 263 4.05 6.49 18.32
N LYS A 264 3.33 7.59 18.54
CA LYS A 264 3.51 8.80 17.72
C LYS A 264 4.80 9.51 18.12
N LYS A 265 5.75 9.58 17.21
CA LYS A 265 6.91 10.48 17.37
C LYS A 265 6.45 11.94 17.25
N LYS A 266 6.76 12.77 18.24
CA LYS A 266 6.58 14.23 18.12
C LYS A 266 7.45 14.73 16.98
N ARG A 267 6.83 15.27 15.94
CA ARG A 267 7.55 15.87 14.81
C ARG A 267 7.76 17.34 15.12
N VAL A 268 9.00 17.76 15.30
CA VAL A 268 9.35 19.18 15.34
C VAL A 268 9.41 19.64 13.90
N VAL A 269 8.51 20.54 13.53
CA VAL A 269 8.53 21.19 12.21
C VAL A 269 9.35 22.46 12.36
N PRO A 270 10.51 22.58 11.70
CA PRO A 270 11.27 23.81 11.73
C PRO A 270 10.48 24.92 11.01
N THR A 271 10.36 26.07 11.67
CA THR A 271 9.81 27.26 11.04
C THR A 271 10.94 28.01 10.34
N LYS A 272 10.73 28.36 9.08
CA LYS A 272 11.64 29.22 8.32
C LYS A 272 10.91 30.52 8.00
N GLU A 273 11.51 31.64 8.36
CA GLU A 273 11.08 32.95 7.92
C GLU A 273 11.82 33.29 6.63
N GLU A 274 11.12 33.87 5.67
CA GLU A 274 11.67 34.23 4.37
C GLU A 274 11.16 35.62 4.00
N ASN A 275 12.08 36.53 3.75
CA ASN A 275 11.75 37.87 3.28
C ASN A 275 11.53 37.79 1.75
N ILE A 276 10.41 38.31 1.28
CA ILE A 276 10.04 38.29 -0.13
C ILE A 276 10.02 39.72 -0.67
N VAL A 277 10.72 39.96 -1.75
CA VAL A 277 10.71 41.25 -2.46
C VAL A 277 9.81 41.15 -3.68
N ILE A 278 8.86 42.04 -3.78
CA ILE A 278 7.97 42.15 -4.93
C ILE A 278 8.36 43.38 -5.73
N HIS A 279 8.90 43.17 -6.93
CA HIS A 279 9.24 44.25 -7.85
C HIS A 279 8.04 44.54 -8.77
N ILE A 280 7.59 45.78 -8.75
CA ILE A 280 6.50 46.26 -9.62
C ILE A 280 7.05 47.29 -10.58
N TYR A 281 6.85 47.12 -11.88
CA TYR A 281 7.20 48.05 -12.91
C TYR A 281 6.12 48.15 -13.98
N ASN A 282 5.57 49.34 -14.20
CA ASN A 282 4.51 49.57 -15.19
C ASN A 282 3.37 48.56 -15.06
N ASP A 283 2.80 48.40 -13.88
CA ASP A 283 1.72 47.45 -13.51
C ASP A 283 2.04 45.96 -13.78
N LYS A 284 3.33 45.65 -13.94
CA LYS A 284 3.81 44.25 -14.11
C LYS A 284 4.60 43.83 -12.90
N LEU A 285 4.43 42.56 -12.49
CA LEU A 285 5.19 41.92 -11.43
C LEU A 285 6.40 41.19 -12.02
N ALA A 286 7.57 41.42 -11.44
CA ALA A 286 8.76 40.66 -11.80
C ALA A 286 8.74 39.32 -11.06
N MET A 287 8.87 38.24 -11.78
CA MET A 287 8.96 36.88 -11.21
C MET A 287 10.19 36.17 -11.78
N ARG A 288 10.78 35.31 -10.96
CA ARG A 288 11.88 34.43 -11.41
C ARG A 288 11.56 32.96 -11.17
N GLN A 289 12.15 32.08 -11.93
CA GLN A 289 12.06 30.64 -11.70
C GLN A 289 12.95 30.27 -10.51
N ARG A 290 12.38 29.55 -9.53
CA ARG A 290 13.09 29.14 -8.31
C ARG A 290 14.12 28.05 -8.60
N GLY A 291 15.40 28.32 -8.23
CA GLY A 291 16.52 27.37 -8.42
C GLY A 291 16.83 26.49 -7.21
N GLY A 292 16.23 26.75 -6.02
CA GLY A 292 16.48 26.03 -4.77
C GLY A 292 15.70 24.72 -4.65
N LYS A 293 15.94 23.92 -3.59
CA LYS A 293 15.22 22.67 -3.34
C LYS A 293 13.71 22.86 -3.10
N PHE A 294 13.32 23.99 -2.52
CA PHE A 294 11.91 24.26 -2.22
C PHE A 294 11.24 24.92 -3.43
N LEU A 295 10.20 24.27 -3.96
CA LEU A 295 9.44 24.72 -5.13
C LEU A 295 10.31 24.94 -6.38
N HIS A 296 11.35 24.12 -6.57
CA HIS A 296 12.28 24.18 -7.70
C HIS A 296 11.54 24.21 -9.05
N GLY A 297 11.94 25.18 -9.88
CA GLY A 297 11.39 25.34 -11.23
C GLY A 297 10.00 25.99 -11.29
N LEU A 298 9.38 26.35 -10.16
CA LEU A 298 8.17 27.17 -10.15
C LEU A 298 8.53 28.65 -10.17
N TRP A 299 7.65 29.45 -10.77
CA TRP A 299 7.77 30.91 -10.76
C TRP A 299 7.42 31.48 -9.39
N GLY A 300 8.19 32.41 -8.91
CA GLY A 300 7.96 33.07 -7.62
C GLY A 300 8.67 34.42 -7.54
N PHE A 301 8.36 35.18 -6.51
CA PHE A 301 9.05 36.42 -6.21
C PHE A 301 10.46 36.14 -5.68
N GLU A 302 11.29 37.18 -5.68
CA GLU A 302 12.63 37.10 -5.15
C GLU A 302 12.59 36.96 -3.62
N SER A 303 13.33 36.01 -3.07
CA SER A 303 13.58 35.94 -1.62
C SER A 303 14.97 36.47 -1.32
N ILE A 304 15.06 37.28 -0.26
CA ILE A 304 16.31 37.80 0.29
C ILE A 304 16.53 37.23 1.68
N GLU A 305 17.77 36.91 2.00
CA GLU A 305 18.20 36.43 3.31
C GLU A 305 18.13 37.52 4.39
#